data_8f452fc5f305f5e8c4d0cf07ba2d1a17
#
_entry.id   8f452fc5f305f5e8c4d0cf07ba2d1a17
#
_cell.length_a   1.000
_cell.length_b   1.000
_cell.length_c   1.000
_cell.angle_alpha   90.00
_cell.angle_beta   90.00
_cell.angle_gamma   90.00
#
_symmetry.space_group_name_H-M   'P 1'
#
loop_
_entity.id
_entity.type
_entity.pdbx_description
1 polymer ?
#
loop_
_entity_poly.entity_id
_entity_poly.type
_entity_poly.pdbx_seq_one_letter_code
_entity_poly.pdbx_strand_id
1 'polypeptide(L)'
;MIYLDNAATTLQKPQAVYDAVYDAMKTLGNSGRGFSGAALGASRMIYEARQSLCDFFGGSDPSRLVFTSNATEALNMAIQGMFLPGDHVITTQLEHNSVLRPLYAMQKKGVELTIAASGQNGTADFDAIEAAIRANTKAIVCTHASNLTGNLTDMQRMGELARRHGLFLIVDASQTAGVIPIDVKQMHIDVLCFTGHKSLFGPQGTGGLYIGEGAEIKPLKSGGTGVHSFLKTQPEELPEHLEAGTLNGHGIAGLLAGVQEIQKITAEEIWKKERNLMECFVAKIKQIPNVKIYGNFSDKNRCPIVSLNIAGVDSSQVSEWLLEEYEIAVRPGAHCAPLMHQYFGTQKQGMVRFSFSYYNTEKEALTAAEAIREIAEEVEA
;
A
#
# COMPACT_ATOMS: atom_id res chain seq x y z
N MET A 1 24.36 -4.91 8.34
CA MET A 1 23.30 -5.39 7.41
C MET A 1 22.63 -4.18 6.77
N ILE A 2 22.60 -4.14 5.45
CA ILE A 2 21.89 -3.14 4.65
C ILE A 2 20.47 -3.68 4.36
N TYR A 3 19.43 -2.94 4.75
CA TYR A 3 18.04 -3.38 4.57
C TYR A 3 17.36 -2.64 3.43
N LEU A 4 17.03 -3.36 2.35
CA LEU A 4 16.41 -2.84 1.13
C LEU A 4 15.11 -3.58 0.74
N ASP A 5 14.37 -4.09 1.74
CA ASP A 5 13.01 -4.67 1.54
C ASP A 5 11.91 -3.81 2.21
N ASN A 6 12.02 -2.49 2.12
CA ASN A 6 11.07 -1.56 2.74
C ASN A 6 9.67 -1.60 2.13
N ALA A 7 9.53 -2.04 0.88
CA ALA A 7 8.22 -2.26 0.25
C ALA A 7 7.45 -3.46 0.84
N ALA A 8 8.11 -4.35 1.57
CA ALA A 8 7.45 -5.37 2.39
C ALA A 8 7.03 -4.79 3.76
N THR A 9 7.98 -4.18 4.46
CA THR A 9 7.76 -3.42 5.71
C THR A 9 8.96 -2.51 5.95
N THR A 10 8.75 -1.29 6.39
CA THR A 10 9.86 -0.42 6.79
C THR A 10 10.46 -0.94 8.10
N LEU A 11 11.76 -1.27 8.09
CA LEU A 11 12.43 -1.81 9.28
C LEU A 11 12.68 -0.71 10.32
N GLN A 12 13.41 0.33 9.90
CA GLN A 12 13.71 1.46 10.77
C GLN A 12 12.55 2.44 10.79
N LYS A 13 12.16 2.87 11.99
CA LYS A 13 11.08 3.83 12.21
C LYS A 13 11.59 5.04 13.00
N PRO A 14 10.90 6.19 12.94
CA PRO A 14 11.20 7.31 13.84
C PRO A 14 11.16 6.90 15.31
N GLN A 15 12.06 7.43 16.13
CA GLN A 15 12.08 7.15 17.58
C GLN A 15 10.73 7.44 18.23
N ALA A 16 10.04 8.50 17.82
CA ALA A 16 8.71 8.86 18.30
C ALA A 16 7.67 7.74 18.15
N VAL A 17 7.81 6.86 17.15
CA VAL A 17 6.90 5.71 16.97
C VAL A 17 7.11 4.67 18.07
N TYR A 18 8.36 4.35 18.39
CA TYR A 18 8.69 3.41 19.47
C TYR A 18 8.20 3.93 20.82
N ASP A 19 8.48 5.19 21.10
CA ASP A 19 8.09 5.86 22.35
C ASP A 19 6.55 5.89 22.49
N ALA A 20 5.84 6.27 21.42
CA ALA A 20 4.37 6.32 21.42
C ALA A 20 3.72 4.94 21.69
N VAL A 21 4.24 3.86 21.07
CA VAL A 21 3.75 2.50 21.33
C VAL A 21 4.02 2.09 22.78
N TYR A 22 5.23 2.32 23.27
CA TYR A 22 5.63 1.98 24.64
C TYR A 22 4.79 2.71 25.69
N ASP A 23 4.59 4.00 25.51
CA ASP A 23 3.79 4.81 26.44
C ASP A 23 2.31 4.45 26.37
N ALA A 24 1.79 4.18 25.17
CA ALA A 24 0.42 3.72 25.00
C ALA A 24 0.15 2.40 25.73
N MET A 25 1.09 1.45 25.69
CA MET A 25 0.98 0.16 26.41
C MET A 25 0.91 0.36 27.93
N LYS A 26 1.49 1.42 28.47
CA LYS A 26 1.49 1.70 29.91
C LYS A 26 0.29 2.50 30.36
N THR A 27 -0.26 3.36 29.50
CA THR A 27 -1.16 4.42 29.93
C THR A 27 -2.57 4.32 29.36
N LEU A 28 -2.76 3.68 28.21
CA LEU A 28 -4.06 3.61 27.56
C LEU A 28 -4.91 2.45 28.05
N GLY A 29 -6.15 2.75 28.42
CA GLY A 29 -7.19 1.78 28.66
C GLY A 29 -8.00 1.43 27.42
N ASN A 30 -9.15 0.76 27.59
CA ASN A 30 -10.06 0.47 26.49
C ASN A 30 -10.81 1.76 26.07
N SER A 31 -10.63 2.17 24.82
CA SER A 31 -11.41 3.24 24.21
C SER A 31 -12.88 2.82 24.07
N GLY A 32 -13.82 3.64 24.42
CA GLY A 32 -15.25 3.38 24.25
C GLY A 32 -15.99 2.88 25.49
N ARG A 33 -15.30 2.55 26.58
CA ARG A 33 -15.98 2.12 27.82
C ARG A 33 -15.28 2.63 29.06
N GLY A 34 -15.77 3.71 29.62
CA GLY A 34 -15.39 4.16 30.96
C GLY A 34 -15.00 5.63 31.04
N PHE A 35 -15.16 6.17 32.24
CA PHE A 35 -14.83 7.57 32.57
C PHE A 35 -13.43 7.67 33.22
N SER A 36 -12.65 6.60 33.23
CA SER A 36 -11.28 6.65 33.75
C SER A 36 -10.39 7.50 32.84
N GLY A 37 -9.37 8.15 33.41
CA GLY A 37 -8.41 8.93 32.64
C GLY A 37 -7.74 8.11 31.52
N ALA A 38 -7.49 6.81 31.76
CA ALA A 38 -6.91 5.89 30.78
C ALA A 38 -7.86 5.62 29.60
N ALA A 39 -9.16 5.43 29.84
CA ALA A 39 -10.15 5.20 28.78
C ALA A 39 -10.39 6.48 27.95
N LEU A 40 -10.51 7.62 28.61
CA LEU A 40 -10.65 8.91 27.92
C LEU A 40 -9.39 9.27 27.11
N GLY A 41 -8.21 8.98 27.66
CA GLY A 41 -6.93 9.14 26.95
C GLY A 41 -6.87 8.29 25.67
N ALA A 42 -7.28 7.02 25.73
CA ALA A 42 -7.35 6.14 24.58
C ALA A 42 -8.33 6.65 23.51
N SER A 43 -9.52 7.08 23.91
CA SER A 43 -10.52 7.63 22.97
C SER A 43 -10.04 8.90 22.28
N ARG A 44 -9.40 9.81 23.01
CA ARG A 44 -8.82 11.04 22.45
C ARG A 44 -7.70 10.74 21.47
N MET A 45 -6.77 9.85 21.82
CA MET A 45 -5.65 9.47 20.98
C MET A 45 -6.14 8.82 19.68
N ILE A 46 -7.13 7.92 19.74
CA ILE A 46 -7.71 7.28 18.54
C ILE A 46 -8.40 8.33 17.65
N TYR A 47 -9.14 9.28 18.25
CA TYR A 47 -9.76 10.35 17.49
C TYR A 47 -8.71 11.27 16.84
N GLU A 48 -7.66 11.64 17.55
CA GLU A 48 -6.55 12.42 17.01
C GLU A 48 -5.86 11.71 15.85
N ALA A 49 -5.61 10.41 15.97
CA ALA A 49 -5.03 9.59 14.89
C ALA A 49 -5.94 9.58 13.66
N ARG A 50 -7.25 9.45 13.85
CA ARG A 50 -8.25 9.46 12.80
C ARG A 50 -8.31 10.82 12.09
N GLN A 51 -8.33 11.91 12.86
CA GLN A 51 -8.28 13.26 12.32
C GLN A 51 -7.00 13.51 11.53
N SER A 52 -5.84 13.18 12.12
CA SER A 52 -4.53 13.38 11.49
C SER A 52 -4.40 12.62 10.15
N LEU A 53 -4.87 11.37 10.08
CA LEU A 53 -4.88 10.60 8.84
C LEU A 53 -5.90 11.12 7.83
N CYS A 54 -7.09 11.53 8.29
CA CYS A 54 -8.09 12.15 7.42
C CYS A 54 -7.53 13.41 6.76
N ASP A 55 -6.93 14.30 7.54
CA ASP A 55 -6.30 15.52 7.04
C ASP A 55 -5.11 15.22 6.11
N PHE A 56 -4.30 14.21 6.47
CA PHE A 56 -3.15 13.78 5.69
C PHE A 56 -3.53 13.30 4.28
N PHE A 57 -4.69 12.69 4.12
CA PHE A 57 -5.22 12.26 2.83
C PHE A 57 -6.18 13.27 2.17
N GLY A 58 -6.33 14.48 2.71
CA GLY A 58 -7.23 15.51 2.17
C GLY A 58 -8.72 15.22 2.37
N GLY A 59 -9.05 14.35 3.32
CA GLY A 59 -10.44 14.04 3.69
C GLY A 59 -11.14 15.23 4.37
N SER A 60 -12.47 15.15 4.50
CA SER A 60 -13.29 16.21 5.12
C SER A 60 -13.90 15.82 6.45
N ASP A 61 -14.06 14.55 6.71
CA ASP A 61 -14.74 14.00 7.87
C ASP A 61 -13.95 12.83 8.45
N PRO A 62 -13.38 12.98 9.65
CA PRO A 62 -12.60 11.92 10.27
C PRO A 62 -13.43 10.68 10.62
N SER A 63 -14.75 10.77 10.78
CA SER A 63 -15.60 9.60 10.99
C SER A 63 -15.55 8.61 9.83
N ARG A 64 -15.22 9.10 8.62
CA ARG A 64 -15.09 8.32 7.38
C ARG A 64 -13.73 7.62 7.23
N LEU A 65 -12.81 7.83 8.16
CA LEU A 65 -11.57 7.07 8.23
C LEU A 65 -11.75 5.91 9.22
N VAL A 66 -11.65 4.70 8.73
CA VAL A 66 -11.88 3.45 9.48
C VAL A 66 -10.56 2.73 9.66
N PHE A 67 -10.25 2.31 10.89
CA PHE A 67 -9.04 1.53 11.17
C PHE A 67 -9.24 0.05 10.88
N THR A 68 -8.21 -0.55 10.32
CA THR A 68 -8.09 -1.99 10.07
C THR A 68 -6.72 -2.49 10.51
N SER A 69 -6.51 -3.79 10.52
CA SER A 69 -5.20 -4.38 10.86
C SER A 69 -4.14 -4.18 9.76
N ASN A 70 -4.56 -3.94 8.52
CA ASN A 70 -3.69 -3.73 7.36
C ASN A 70 -4.53 -3.38 6.12
N ALA A 71 -3.87 -3.03 5.00
CA ALA A 71 -4.55 -2.77 3.73
C ALA A 71 -5.31 -3.98 3.19
N THR A 72 -4.87 -5.21 3.45
CA THR A 72 -5.58 -6.41 2.99
C THR A 72 -6.97 -6.48 3.60
N GLU A 73 -7.12 -6.18 4.89
CA GLU A 73 -8.42 -6.11 5.55
C GLU A 73 -9.27 -4.95 5.00
N ALA A 74 -8.66 -3.76 4.82
CA ALA A 74 -9.32 -2.60 4.23
C ALA A 74 -9.88 -2.91 2.82
N LEU A 75 -9.07 -3.52 1.95
CA LEU A 75 -9.46 -3.93 0.60
C LEU A 75 -10.55 -5.02 0.61
N ASN A 76 -10.47 -5.99 1.51
CA ASN A 76 -11.55 -6.98 1.67
C ASN A 76 -12.85 -6.31 2.12
N MET A 77 -12.79 -5.36 3.04
CA MET A 77 -13.95 -4.61 3.52
C MET A 77 -14.58 -3.81 2.38
N ALA A 78 -13.81 -3.05 1.62
CA ALA A 78 -14.28 -2.29 0.49
C ALA A 78 -14.88 -3.19 -0.61
N ILE A 79 -14.13 -4.18 -1.08
CA ILE A 79 -14.52 -5.04 -2.21
C ILE A 79 -15.73 -5.91 -1.87
N GLN A 80 -15.74 -6.54 -0.69
CA GLN A 80 -16.85 -7.43 -0.32
C GLN A 80 -18.07 -6.65 0.19
N GLY A 81 -17.89 -5.44 0.70
CA GLY A 81 -18.96 -4.60 1.22
C GLY A 81 -19.70 -3.77 0.17
N MET A 82 -19.04 -3.45 -0.96
CA MET A 82 -19.61 -2.57 -1.99
C MET A 82 -20.29 -3.30 -3.14
N PHE A 83 -19.86 -4.52 -3.49
CA PHE A 83 -20.31 -5.17 -4.72
C PHE A 83 -21.34 -6.26 -4.49
N LEU A 84 -22.29 -6.36 -5.42
CA LEU A 84 -23.38 -7.33 -5.44
C LEU A 84 -23.29 -8.19 -6.71
N PRO A 85 -23.93 -9.38 -6.72
CA PRO A 85 -24.07 -10.17 -7.94
C PRO A 85 -24.68 -9.33 -9.08
N GLY A 86 -24.07 -9.38 -10.26
CA GLY A 86 -24.47 -8.59 -11.43
C GLY A 86 -23.73 -7.25 -11.58
N ASP A 87 -23.04 -6.75 -10.55
CA ASP A 87 -22.14 -5.59 -10.70
C ASP A 87 -20.91 -6.00 -11.51
N HIS A 88 -20.43 -5.10 -12.36
CA HIS A 88 -19.17 -5.24 -13.07
C HIS A 88 -18.09 -4.37 -12.43
N VAL A 89 -16.90 -4.95 -12.24
CA VAL A 89 -15.73 -4.30 -11.66
C VAL A 89 -14.55 -4.41 -12.62
N ILE A 90 -13.85 -3.29 -12.82
CA ILE A 90 -12.62 -3.24 -13.58
C ILE A 90 -11.45 -3.16 -12.60
N THR A 91 -10.42 -3.97 -12.83
CA THR A 91 -9.12 -3.91 -12.13
C THR A 91 -7.99 -4.01 -13.14
N THR A 92 -6.74 -3.93 -12.68
CA THR A 92 -5.58 -3.92 -13.59
C THR A 92 -4.66 -5.13 -13.38
N GLN A 93 -3.73 -5.34 -14.31
CA GLN A 93 -2.68 -6.36 -14.15
C GLN A 93 -1.62 -5.96 -13.10
N LEU A 94 -1.61 -4.71 -12.65
CA LEU A 94 -0.62 -4.20 -11.68
C LEU A 94 -0.90 -4.67 -10.24
N GLU A 95 -2.04 -5.27 -9.99
CA GLU A 95 -2.58 -5.48 -8.66
C GLU A 95 -1.81 -6.50 -7.83
N HIS A 96 -1.71 -6.17 -6.55
CA HIS A 96 -1.32 -7.12 -5.51
C HIS A 96 -2.43 -8.15 -5.24
N ASN A 97 -2.07 -9.33 -4.74
CA ASN A 97 -3.04 -10.37 -4.35
C ASN A 97 -4.09 -9.90 -3.34
N SER A 98 -3.83 -8.83 -2.58
CA SER A 98 -4.81 -8.22 -1.65
C SER A 98 -6.00 -7.60 -2.37
N VAL A 99 -5.86 -7.24 -3.65
CA VAL A 99 -6.94 -6.80 -4.54
C VAL A 99 -7.49 -7.98 -5.33
N LEU A 100 -6.62 -8.77 -5.97
CA LEU A 100 -7.04 -9.85 -6.89
C LEU A 100 -7.86 -10.94 -6.18
N ARG A 101 -7.41 -11.42 -5.03
CA ARG A 101 -8.07 -12.53 -4.35
C ARG A 101 -9.48 -12.20 -3.86
N PRO A 102 -9.74 -11.04 -3.21
CA PRO A 102 -11.13 -10.64 -2.91
C PRO A 102 -11.98 -10.47 -4.16
N LEU A 103 -11.45 -9.90 -5.25
CA LEU A 103 -12.18 -9.77 -6.51
C LEU A 103 -12.53 -11.13 -7.12
N TYR A 104 -11.60 -12.09 -7.14
CA TYR A 104 -11.89 -13.47 -7.56
C TYR A 104 -12.92 -14.16 -6.65
N ALA A 105 -12.92 -13.87 -5.35
CA ALA A 105 -13.92 -14.37 -4.45
C ALA A 105 -15.31 -13.78 -4.75
N MET A 106 -15.39 -12.48 -5.09
CA MET A 106 -16.63 -11.83 -5.50
C MET A 106 -17.10 -12.31 -6.89
N GLN A 107 -16.18 -12.60 -7.81
CA GLN A 107 -16.51 -13.20 -9.11
C GLN A 107 -17.23 -14.54 -8.94
N LYS A 108 -16.81 -15.37 -7.98
CA LYS A 108 -17.52 -16.63 -7.65
C LYS A 108 -18.92 -16.40 -7.05
N LYS A 109 -19.19 -15.19 -6.54
CA LYS A 109 -20.50 -14.77 -6.01
C LYS A 109 -21.37 -14.07 -7.04
N GLY A 110 -20.93 -13.99 -8.31
CA GLY A 110 -21.70 -13.41 -9.41
C GLY A 110 -21.35 -11.96 -9.77
N VAL A 111 -20.27 -11.40 -9.22
CA VAL A 111 -19.70 -10.13 -9.71
C VAL A 111 -18.95 -10.39 -11.00
N GLU A 112 -19.16 -9.57 -12.02
CA GLU A 112 -18.43 -9.61 -13.27
C GLU A 112 -17.09 -8.88 -13.10
N LEU A 113 -15.98 -9.48 -13.52
CA LEU A 113 -14.63 -8.93 -13.36
C LEU A 113 -13.92 -8.81 -14.71
N THR A 114 -13.44 -7.61 -15.02
CA THR A 114 -12.49 -7.39 -16.13
C THR A 114 -11.14 -6.94 -15.55
N ILE A 115 -10.07 -7.63 -15.97
CA ILE A 115 -8.69 -7.25 -15.66
C ILE A 115 -8.14 -6.55 -16.90
N ALA A 116 -7.99 -5.23 -16.84
CA ALA A 116 -7.44 -4.44 -17.92
C ALA A 116 -5.94 -4.77 -18.13
N ALA A 117 -5.55 -4.91 -19.38
CA ALA A 117 -4.16 -5.17 -19.75
C ALA A 117 -3.25 -4.01 -19.34
N SER A 118 -1.98 -4.33 -19.09
CA SER A 118 -0.96 -3.31 -18.84
C SER A 118 -0.43 -2.73 -20.15
N GLY A 119 -0.10 -1.46 -20.12
CA GLY A 119 0.66 -0.79 -21.15
C GLY A 119 2.14 -1.18 -21.12
N GLN A 120 2.93 -0.52 -21.95
CA GLN A 120 4.36 -0.77 -22.08
C GLN A 120 5.08 -0.67 -20.71
N ASN A 121 6.03 -1.57 -20.48
CA ASN A 121 6.82 -1.64 -19.23
C ASN A 121 5.98 -1.79 -17.95
N GLY A 122 4.76 -2.36 -18.06
CA GLY A 122 3.90 -2.63 -16.92
C GLY A 122 3.32 -1.34 -16.31
N THR A 123 2.95 -0.37 -17.13
CA THR A 123 2.19 0.83 -16.72
C THR A 123 0.68 0.57 -16.81
N ALA A 124 -0.14 1.40 -16.19
CA ALA A 124 -1.58 1.37 -16.40
C ALA A 124 -1.92 1.79 -17.84
N ASP A 125 -2.78 1.03 -18.50
CA ASP A 125 -3.31 1.35 -19.83
C ASP A 125 -4.72 1.93 -19.68
N PHE A 126 -4.82 3.25 -19.76
CA PHE A 126 -6.08 3.97 -19.59
C PHE A 126 -7.08 3.69 -20.71
N ASP A 127 -6.61 3.46 -21.94
CA ASP A 127 -7.48 3.15 -23.06
C ASP A 127 -8.09 1.76 -22.90
N ALA A 128 -7.32 0.79 -22.44
CA ALA A 128 -7.81 -0.55 -22.10
C ALA A 128 -8.80 -0.53 -20.93
N ILE A 129 -8.58 0.33 -19.92
CA ILE A 129 -9.48 0.49 -18.79
C ILE A 129 -10.81 1.12 -19.26
N GLU A 130 -10.74 2.19 -20.04
CA GLU A 130 -11.95 2.88 -20.55
C GLU A 130 -12.75 1.99 -21.50
N ALA A 131 -12.08 1.24 -22.38
CA ALA A 131 -12.74 0.28 -23.28
C ALA A 131 -13.43 -0.89 -22.56
N ALA A 132 -13.02 -1.19 -21.32
CA ALA A 132 -13.64 -2.23 -20.49
C ALA A 132 -14.96 -1.80 -19.82
N ILE A 133 -15.31 -0.50 -19.86
CA ILE A 133 -16.50 0.04 -19.19
C ILE A 133 -17.76 -0.47 -19.88
N ARG A 134 -18.73 -0.93 -19.07
CA ARG A 134 -20.05 -1.45 -19.50
C ARG A 134 -21.15 -0.74 -18.74
N ALA A 135 -22.39 -0.95 -19.17
CA ALA A 135 -23.58 -0.35 -18.53
C ALA A 135 -23.74 -0.75 -17.04
N ASN A 136 -23.28 -1.95 -16.67
CA ASN A 136 -23.32 -2.44 -15.29
C ASN A 136 -21.98 -2.26 -14.54
N THR A 137 -21.02 -1.50 -15.08
CA THR A 137 -19.77 -1.19 -14.38
C THR A 137 -20.06 -0.34 -13.16
N LYS A 138 -19.63 -0.82 -12.01
CA LYS A 138 -19.82 -0.16 -10.71
C LYS A 138 -18.60 0.60 -10.23
N ALA A 139 -17.40 0.03 -10.46
CA ALA A 139 -16.16 0.60 -9.93
C ALA A 139 -14.93 0.23 -10.75
N ILE A 140 -13.90 1.05 -10.58
CA ILE A 140 -12.49 0.72 -10.88
C ILE A 140 -11.79 0.48 -9.55
N VAL A 141 -11.10 -0.67 -9.41
CA VAL A 141 -10.25 -1.00 -8.26
C VAL A 141 -8.82 -1.12 -8.73
N CYS A 142 -7.93 -0.25 -8.29
CA CYS A 142 -6.56 -0.23 -8.76
C CYS A 142 -5.53 0.15 -7.71
N THR A 143 -4.29 -0.32 -7.89
CA THR A 143 -3.16 0.13 -7.08
C THR A 143 -2.68 1.51 -7.53
N HIS A 144 -2.32 2.37 -6.56
CA HIS A 144 -1.67 3.64 -6.85
C HIS A 144 -0.23 3.46 -7.35
N ALA A 145 0.46 2.42 -6.84
CA ALA A 145 1.78 2.03 -7.34
C ALA A 145 1.97 0.52 -7.31
N SER A 146 2.55 -0.03 -8.38
CA SER A 146 2.94 -1.44 -8.41
C SER A 146 4.01 -1.73 -7.36
N ASN A 147 3.73 -2.68 -6.50
CA ASN A 147 4.68 -3.16 -5.49
C ASN A 147 5.85 -3.95 -6.08
N LEU A 148 5.80 -4.25 -7.38
CA LEU A 148 6.86 -4.97 -8.11
C LEU A 148 7.73 -3.99 -8.91
N THR A 149 7.13 -3.14 -9.72
CA THR A 149 7.87 -2.26 -10.64
C THR A 149 8.10 -0.86 -10.11
N GLY A 150 7.35 -0.42 -9.10
CA GLY A 150 7.36 0.95 -8.62
C GLY A 150 6.67 1.95 -9.56
N ASN A 151 6.11 1.50 -10.69
CA ASN A 151 5.35 2.37 -11.58
C ASN A 151 4.15 2.97 -10.85
N LEU A 152 3.97 4.28 -10.95
CA LEU A 152 2.76 4.97 -10.46
C LEU A 152 1.65 4.88 -11.50
N THR A 153 0.42 4.77 -11.01
CA THR A 153 -0.80 5.03 -11.79
C THR A 153 -1.15 6.51 -11.59
N ASP A 154 -1.40 7.23 -12.67
CA ASP A 154 -1.87 8.61 -12.60
C ASP A 154 -3.29 8.65 -11.99
N MET A 155 -3.36 8.92 -10.67
CA MET A 155 -4.64 8.93 -9.94
C MET A 155 -5.53 10.09 -10.33
N GLN A 156 -4.96 11.23 -10.74
CA GLN A 156 -5.77 12.36 -11.23
C GLN A 156 -6.54 11.93 -12.48
N ARG A 157 -5.85 11.38 -13.47
CA ARG A 157 -6.45 10.87 -14.71
C ARG A 157 -7.42 9.71 -14.43
N MET A 158 -7.09 8.81 -13.48
CA MET A 158 -7.95 7.69 -13.12
C MET A 158 -9.27 8.15 -12.47
N GLY A 159 -9.19 9.10 -11.55
CA GLY A 159 -10.37 9.68 -10.90
C GLY A 159 -11.24 10.47 -11.86
N GLU A 160 -10.65 11.23 -12.79
CA GLU A 160 -11.38 11.92 -13.84
C GLU A 160 -12.11 10.93 -14.76
N LEU A 161 -11.45 9.81 -15.10
CA LEU A 161 -12.06 8.73 -15.88
C LEU A 161 -13.24 8.12 -15.13
N ALA A 162 -13.04 7.70 -13.89
CA ALA A 162 -14.11 7.12 -13.06
C ALA A 162 -15.31 8.07 -12.93
N ARG A 163 -15.05 9.35 -12.61
CA ARG A 163 -16.09 10.37 -12.46
C ARG A 163 -16.89 10.63 -13.75
N ARG A 164 -16.22 10.68 -14.91
CA ARG A 164 -16.91 10.87 -16.22
C ARG A 164 -17.94 9.78 -16.49
N HIS A 165 -17.68 8.58 -16.01
CA HIS A 165 -18.54 7.41 -16.22
C HIS A 165 -19.43 7.07 -15.01
N GLY A 166 -19.42 7.89 -13.94
CA GLY A 166 -20.21 7.67 -12.74
C GLY A 166 -19.81 6.41 -11.97
N LEU A 167 -18.52 6.03 -12.00
CA LEU A 167 -17.94 4.86 -11.36
C LEU A 167 -17.28 5.23 -10.04
N PHE A 168 -17.32 4.32 -9.07
CA PHE A 168 -16.49 4.44 -7.87
C PHE A 168 -15.02 4.14 -8.19
N LEU A 169 -14.10 4.88 -7.55
CA LEU A 169 -12.67 4.61 -7.59
C LEU A 169 -12.19 4.11 -6.22
N ILE A 170 -11.74 2.85 -6.16
CA ILE A 170 -11.15 2.21 -4.98
C ILE A 170 -9.65 2.06 -5.22
N VAL A 171 -8.83 2.64 -4.33
CA VAL A 171 -7.37 2.71 -4.51
C VAL A 171 -6.64 1.95 -3.41
N ASP A 172 -5.74 1.04 -3.81
CA ASP A 172 -4.72 0.46 -2.93
C ASP A 172 -3.50 1.39 -2.87
N ALA A 173 -3.38 2.13 -1.77
CA ALA A 173 -2.27 3.04 -1.52
C ALA A 173 -1.14 2.42 -0.67
N SER A 174 -1.05 1.09 -0.59
CA SER A 174 -0.09 0.39 0.28
C SER A 174 1.37 0.75 0.03
N GLN A 175 1.73 1.20 -1.18
CA GLN A 175 3.09 1.58 -1.54
C GLN A 175 3.31 3.09 -1.57
N THR A 176 2.24 3.88 -1.50
CA THR A 176 2.30 5.33 -1.73
C THR A 176 1.94 6.15 -0.51
N ALA A 177 1.06 5.63 0.37
CA ALA A 177 0.70 6.32 1.61
C ALA A 177 1.95 6.60 2.46
N GLY A 178 2.25 7.87 2.68
CA GLY A 178 3.40 8.35 3.45
C GLY A 178 4.60 8.81 2.61
N VAL A 179 4.66 8.46 1.31
CA VAL A 179 5.78 8.82 0.42
C VAL A 179 5.34 9.58 -0.81
N ILE A 180 4.16 9.30 -1.35
CA ILE A 180 3.58 10.07 -2.45
C ILE A 180 2.40 10.87 -1.91
N PRO A 181 2.29 12.18 -2.17
CA PRO A 181 1.13 12.95 -1.78
C PRO A 181 -0.17 12.38 -2.37
N ILE A 182 -1.18 12.25 -1.53
CA ILE A 182 -2.51 11.79 -1.92
C ILE A 182 -3.53 12.78 -1.39
N ASP A 183 -4.36 13.31 -2.28
CA ASP A 183 -5.54 14.10 -1.93
C ASP A 183 -6.76 13.41 -2.52
N VAL A 184 -7.56 12.79 -1.65
CA VAL A 184 -8.71 11.98 -2.07
C VAL A 184 -9.78 12.80 -2.81
N LYS A 185 -9.89 14.10 -2.51
CA LYS A 185 -10.86 14.98 -3.18
C LYS A 185 -10.38 15.37 -4.57
N GLN A 186 -9.11 15.85 -4.66
CA GLN A 186 -8.54 16.26 -5.95
C GLN A 186 -8.44 15.07 -6.91
N MET A 187 -8.05 13.90 -6.40
CA MET A 187 -7.91 12.67 -7.18
C MET A 187 -9.23 11.91 -7.39
N HIS A 188 -10.35 12.44 -6.89
CA HIS A 188 -11.67 11.81 -6.96
C HIS A 188 -11.69 10.34 -6.50
N ILE A 189 -10.99 10.06 -5.39
CA ILE A 189 -10.91 8.72 -4.81
C ILE A 189 -12.10 8.53 -3.86
N ASP A 190 -12.93 7.52 -4.13
CA ASP A 190 -14.09 7.19 -3.30
C ASP A 190 -13.73 6.30 -2.12
N VAL A 191 -12.76 5.39 -2.29
CA VAL A 191 -12.24 4.58 -1.18
C VAL A 191 -10.72 4.47 -1.30
N LEU A 192 -10.00 4.94 -0.30
CA LEU A 192 -8.55 4.82 -0.21
C LEU A 192 -8.17 3.79 0.86
N CYS A 193 -7.54 2.68 0.47
CA CYS A 193 -7.06 1.64 1.39
C CYS A 193 -5.56 1.79 1.62
N PHE A 194 -5.11 1.71 2.90
CA PHE A 194 -3.71 1.91 3.25
C PHE A 194 -3.24 0.95 4.36
N THR A 195 -1.92 0.80 4.49
CA THR A 195 -1.27 0.06 5.57
C THR A 195 -0.31 0.95 6.34
N GLY A 196 -0.25 0.80 7.65
CA GLY A 196 0.54 1.66 8.52
C GLY A 196 2.04 1.31 8.55
N HIS A 197 2.41 0.05 8.32
CA HIS A 197 3.75 -0.45 8.61
C HIS A 197 4.82 -0.24 7.52
N LYS A 198 4.43 0.35 6.39
CA LYS A 198 5.33 0.73 5.29
C LYS A 198 5.73 2.21 5.44
N SER A 199 5.54 3.02 4.39
CA SER A 199 5.99 4.41 4.37
C SER A 199 5.23 5.35 5.33
N LEU A 200 4.16 4.92 5.97
CA LEU A 200 3.55 5.64 7.10
C LEU A 200 4.32 5.47 8.42
N PHE A 201 5.39 4.68 8.44
CA PHE A 201 6.28 4.42 9.59
C PHE A 201 5.59 3.84 10.84
N GLY A 202 4.31 3.48 10.76
CA GLY A 202 3.58 2.86 11.86
C GLY A 202 4.00 1.41 12.13
N PRO A 203 3.55 0.81 13.23
CA PRO A 203 3.80 -0.61 13.51
C PRO A 203 2.97 -1.53 12.62
N GLN A 204 3.39 -2.79 12.51
CA GLN A 204 2.58 -3.85 11.93
C GLN A 204 1.25 -4.00 12.70
N GLY A 205 0.21 -4.52 12.05
CA GLY A 205 -1.12 -4.61 12.65
C GLY A 205 -1.87 -3.29 12.65
N THR A 206 -1.49 -2.34 11.80
CA THR A 206 -2.16 -1.06 11.57
C THR A 206 -2.41 -0.81 10.09
N GLY A 207 -3.55 -0.23 9.80
CA GLY A 207 -3.98 0.18 8.47
C GLY A 207 -5.37 0.80 8.56
N GLY A 208 -5.98 1.06 7.42
CA GLY A 208 -7.31 1.63 7.38
C GLY A 208 -7.80 1.88 5.97
N LEU A 209 -8.99 2.45 5.91
CA LEU A 209 -9.56 3.00 4.69
C LEU A 209 -10.23 4.34 4.99
N TYR A 210 -10.12 5.27 4.04
CA TYR A 210 -10.96 6.47 3.99
C TYR A 210 -12.09 6.21 2.99
N ILE A 211 -13.30 6.65 3.35
CA ILE A 211 -14.53 6.44 2.56
C ILE A 211 -15.07 7.80 2.17
N GLY A 212 -15.11 8.09 0.87
CA GLY A 212 -15.68 9.31 0.31
C GLY A 212 -17.21 9.38 0.45
N GLU A 213 -17.76 10.55 0.20
CA GLU A 213 -19.21 10.74 0.20
C GLU A 213 -19.89 9.90 -0.90
N GLY A 214 -21.02 9.25 -0.57
CA GLY A 214 -21.77 8.41 -1.50
C GLY A 214 -21.26 6.96 -1.61
N ALA A 215 -20.08 6.61 -1.10
CA ALA A 215 -19.67 5.23 -1.01
C ALA A 215 -20.26 4.57 0.25
N GLU A 216 -20.99 3.47 0.04
CA GLU A 216 -21.59 2.66 1.11
C GLU A 216 -20.88 1.30 1.16
N ILE A 217 -20.41 0.91 2.33
CA ILE A 217 -19.69 -0.34 2.55
C ILE A 217 -20.41 -1.14 3.63
N LYS A 218 -20.84 -2.35 3.30
CA LYS A 218 -21.41 -3.28 4.29
C LYS A 218 -20.31 -3.81 5.21
N PRO A 219 -20.62 -4.03 6.51
CA PRO A 219 -19.64 -4.55 7.45
C PRO A 219 -19.08 -5.92 7.04
N LEU A 220 -17.77 -6.04 7.07
CA LEU A 220 -17.08 -7.34 6.89
C LEU A 220 -17.18 -8.19 8.14
N LYS A 221 -17.21 -7.55 9.32
CA LYS A 221 -17.31 -8.16 10.64
C LYS A 221 -18.46 -7.52 11.42
N SER A 222 -19.11 -8.30 12.25
CA SER A 222 -20.10 -7.82 13.21
C SER A 222 -19.69 -8.18 14.62
N GLY A 223 -19.89 -7.28 15.59
CA GLY A 223 -19.50 -7.50 16.96
C GLY A 223 -19.67 -6.27 17.85
N GLY A 224 -19.05 -6.29 19.01
CA GLY A 224 -19.13 -5.19 19.96
C GLY A 224 -18.42 -3.95 19.43
N THR A 225 -19.12 -2.81 19.48
CA THR A 225 -18.59 -1.50 19.04
C THR A 225 -18.38 -0.53 20.21
N GLY A 226 -18.84 -0.92 21.42
CA GLY A 226 -18.83 -0.03 22.60
C GLY A 226 -20.06 0.87 22.71
N VAL A 227 -20.84 1.01 21.64
CA VAL A 227 -22.08 1.79 21.57
C VAL A 227 -23.26 0.94 21.12
N HIS A 228 -24.49 1.42 21.34
CA HIS A 228 -25.72 0.78 20.85
C HIS A 228 -25.87 -0.72 21.21
N SER A 229 -25.51 -1.11 22.43
CA SER A 229 -25.40 -2.53 22.86
C SER A 229 -26.68 -3.35 22.73
N PHE A 230 -27.84 -2.72 22.57
CA PHE A 230 -29.13 -3.41 22.42
C PHE A 230 -29.56 -3.61 20.96
N LEU A 231 -28.83 -3.04 19.98
CA LEU A 231 -29.08 -3.31 18.58
C LEU A 231 -28.73 -4.76 18.24
N LYS A 232 -29.54 -5.38 17.42
CA LYS A 232 -29.30 -6.76 16.90
C LYS A 232 -28.37 -6.75 15.66
N THR A 233 -28.17 -5.59 15.06
CA THR A 233 -27.32 -5.37 13.88
C THR A 233 -26.15 -4.49 14.25
N GLN A 234 -25.17 -4.40 13.37
CA GLN A 234 -24.09 -3.41 13.48
C GLN A 234 -24.70 -2.00 13.41
N PRO A 235 -24.19 -0.99 14.16
CA PRO A 235 -24.61 0.39 13.99
C PRO A 235 -24.51 0.88 12.55
N GLU A 236 -25.27 1.88 12.18
CA GLU A 236 -25.24 2.48 10.82
C GLU A 236 -24.22 3.60 10.70
N GLU A 237 -23.88 4.23 11.83
CA GLU A 237 -22.98 5.38 11.88
C GLU A 237 -21.50 4.94 11.74
N LEU A 238 -20.75 5.64 10.89
CA LEU A 238 -19.29 5.51 10.83
C LEU A 238 -18.63 6.22 12.01
N PRO A 239 -17.53 5.71 12.52
CA PRO A 239 -16.77 4.52 12.06
C PRO A 239 -17.28 3.20 12.65
N GLU A 240 -18.17 3.20 13.62
CA GLU A 240 -18.64 2.04 14.40
C GLU A 240 -19.31 0.99 13.50
N HIS A 241 -19.90 1.42 12.38
CA HIS A 241 -20.47 0.54 11.36
C HIS A 241 -19.47 -0.51 10.88
N LEU A 242 -18.22 -0.13 10.72
CA LEU A 242 -17.17 -0.97 10.14
C LEU A 242 -16.11 -1.44 11.15
N GLU A 243 -16.06 -0.80 12.33
CA GLU A 243 -15.11 -1.15 13.41
C GLU A 243 -15.77 -2.04 14.46
N ALA A 244 -15.56 -3.35 14.37
CA ALA A 244 -16.04 -4.30 15.36
C ALA A 244 -14.87 -4.82 16.21
N GLY A 245 -15.07 -4.82 17.53
CA GLY A 245 -14.07 -5.26 18.49
C GLY A 245 -13.19 -4.12 19.03
N THR A 246 -12.32 -4.45 19.98
CA THR A 246 -11.36 -3.48 20.53
C THR A 246 -10.28 -3.15 19.50
N LEU A 247 -10.12 -1.88 19.19
CA LEU A 247 -9.10 -1.41 18.26
C LEU A 247 -7.68 -1.64 18.81
N ASN A 248 -6.70 -1.76 17.91
CA ASN A 248 -5.27 -1.80 18.24
C ASN A 248 -4.77 -0.41 18.69
N GLY A 249 -5.21 0.04 19.87
CA GLY A 249 -4.90 1.39 20.36
C GLY A 249 -3.40 1.67 20.44
N HIS A 250 -2.60 0.70 20.88
CA HIS A 250 -1.14 0.86 20.96
C HIS A 250 -0.51 1.03 19.58
N GLY A 251 -0.92 0.23 18.61
CA GLY A 251 -0.47 0.36 17.23
C GLY A 251 -0.93 1.67 16.59
N ILE A 252 -2.16 2.11 16.86
CA ILE A 252 -2.71 3.38 16.35
C ILE A 252 -1.93 4.58 16.93
N ALA A 253 -1.50 4.54 18.19
CA ALA A 253 -0.63 5.56 18.77
C ALA A 253 0.71 5.66 18.02
N GLY A 254 1.32 4.52 17.71
CA GLY A 254 2.54 4.50 16.88
C GLY A 254 2.32 4.98 15.46
N LEU A 255 1.17 4.65 14.85
CA LEU A 255 0.80 5.13 13.52
C LEU A 255 0.61 6.65 13.49
N LEU A 256 -0.06 7.21 14.50
CA LEU A 256 -0.20 8.66 14.68
C LEU A 256 1.18 9.34 14.74
N ALA A 257 2.08 8.82 15.58
CA ALA A 257 3.44 9.36 15.68
C ALA A 257 4.21 9.29 14.35
N GLY A 258 4.03 8.21 13.58
CA GLY A 258 4.61 8.07 12.25
C GLY A 258 4.08 9.12 11.27
N VAL A 259 2.77 9.34 11.23
CA VAL A 259 2.13 10.37 10.38
C VAL A 259 2.56 11.78 10.79
N GLN A 260 2.62 12.07 12.08
CA GLN A 260 3.10 13.36 12.58
C GLN A 260 4.57 13.62 12.20
N GLU A 261 5.39 12.59 12.16
CA GLU A 261 6.78 12.72 11.71
C GLU A 261 6.85 13.00 10.19
N ILE A 262 6.02 12.33 9.39
CA ILE A 262 5.90 12.60 7.95
C ILE A 262 5.41 14.03 7.70
N GLN A 263 4.46 14.53 8.48
CA GLN A 263 3.98 15.91 8.37
C GLN A 263 5.06 16.96 8.68
N LYS A 264 6.03 16.65 9.55
CA LYS A 264 7.19 17.53 9.82
C LYS A 264 8.20 17.52 8.68
N ILE A 265 8.49 16.34 8.11
CA ILE A 265 9.48 16.17 7.03
C ILE A 265 8.89 16.56 5.68
N THR A 266 7.63 16.27 5.44
CA THR A 266 6.79 16.23 4.25
C THR A 266 6.98 14.96 3.39
N ALA A 267 5.88 14.48 2.81
CA ALA A 267 5.92 13.30 1.93
C ALA A 267 6.78 13.56 0.69
N GLU A 268 6.79 14.80 0.17
CA GLU A 268 7.59 15.22 -0.97
C GLU A 268 9.10 15.09 -0.71
N GLU A 269 9.58 15.55 0.46
CA GLU A 269 10.99 15.46 0.81
C GLU A 269 11.41 14.00 1.09
N ILE A 270 10.53 13.19 1.68
CA ILE A 270 10.74 11.75 1.83
C ILE A 270 10.88 11.10 0.44
N TRP A 271 9.91 11.32 -0.44
CA TRP A 271 9.94 10.79 -1.80
C TRP A 271 11.15 11.23 -2.59
N LYS A 272 11.52 12.49 -2.52
CA LYS A 272 12.69 13.05 -3.19
C LYS A 272 13.99 12.35 -2.75
N LYS A 273 14.16 12.15 -1.44
CA LYS A 273 15.32 11.44 -0.90
C LYS A 273 15.35 9.98 -1.37
N GLU A 274 14.25 9.26 -1.19
CA GLU A 274 14.14 7.85 -1.57
C GLU A 274 14.32 7.64 -3.08
N ARG A 275 13.77 8.53 -3.89
CA ARG A 275 13.96 8.53 -5.35
C ARG A 275 15.43 8.75 -5.73
N ASN A 276 16.12 9.69 -5.10
CA ASN A 276 17.54 9.93 -5.36
C ASN A 276 18.38 8.68 -5.07
N LEU A 277 18.09 7.96 -3.97
CA LEU A 277 18.76 6.70 -3.64
C LEU A 277 18.53 5.64 -4.73
N MET A 278 17.28 5.50 -5.17
CA MET A 278 16.92 4.60 -6.27
C MET A 278 17.64 4.99 -7.57
N GLU A 279 17.67 6.27 -7.93
CA GLU A 279 18.33 6.77 -9.14
C GLU A 279 19.83 6.49 -9.11
N CYS A 280 20.51 6.69 -7.96
CA CYS A 280 21.92 6.33 -7.77
C CYS A 280 22.16 4.85 -8.01
N PHE A 281 21.33 3.99 -7.44
CA PHE A 281 21.38 2.53 -7.65
C PHE A 281 21.17 2.17 -9.12
N VAL A 282 20.08 2.63 -9.73
CA VAL A 282 19.71 2.33 -11.12
C VAL A 282 20.76 2.81 -12.11
N ALA A 283 21.38 3.98 -11.88
CA ALA A 283 22.43 4.53 -12.75
C ALA A 283 23.63 3.58 -12.87
N LYS A 284 23.91 2.79 -11.84
CA LYS A 284 25.01 1.80 -11.82
C LYS A 284 24.56 0.48 -12.47
N ILE A 285 23.45 -0.09 -12.01
CA ILE A 285 23.05 -1.45 -12.41
C ILE A 285 22.60 -1.55 -13.87
N LYS A 286 22.00 -0.48 -14.45
CA LYS A 286 21.55 -0.49 -15.86
C LYS A 286 22.67 -0.66 -16.89
N GLN A 287 23.93 -0.50 -16.50
CA GLN A 287 25.10 -0.62 -17.36
C GLN A 287 25.72 -2.01 -17.27
N ILE A 288 25.27 -2.86 -16.34
CA ILE A 288 25.81 -4.18 -16.12
C ILE A 288 25.20 -5.13 -17.18
N PRO A 289 26.01 -5.79 -18.02
CA PRO A 289 25.53 -6.87 -18.88
C PRO A 289 24.80 -7.90 -18.03
N ASN A 290 23.88 -8.66 -18.62
CA ASN A 290 23.13 -9.71 -17.95
C ASN A 290 22.17 -9.26 -16.82
N VAL A 291 22.12 -7.96 -16.47
CA VAL A 291 21.15 -7.42 -15.52
C VAL A 291 19.97 -6.80 -16.27
N LYS A 292 18.78 -7.35 -16.06
CA LYS A 292 17.53 -6.81 -16.60
C LYS A 292 16.72 -6.17 -15.50
N ILE A 293 16.39 -4.87 -15.64
CA ILE A 293 15.50 -4.13 -14.73
C ILE A 293 14.09 -4.05 -15.32
N TYR A 294 13.07 -4.04 -14.45
CA TYR A 294 11.67 -4.08 -14.83
C TYR A 294 10.91 -2.83 -14.35
N GLY A 295 10.12 -2.26 -15.25
CA GLY A 295 9.32 -1.05 -14.99
C GLY A 295 9.68 0.10 -15.95
N ASN A 296 8.97 1.21 -15.82
CA ASN A 296 9.18 2.40 -16.63
C ASN A 296 10.12 3.39 -15.94
N PHE A 297 11.42 3.29 -16.19
CA PHE A 297 12.45 4.17 -15.63
C PHE A 297 12.64 5.48 -16.42
N SER A 298 11.91 5.70 -17.52
CA SER A 298 11.86 6.99 -18.19
C SER A 298 10.92 7.97 -17.48
N ASP A 299 9.97 7.46 -16.72
CA ASP A 299 9.10 8.26 -15.85
C ASP A 299 9.79 8.50 -14.51
N LYS A 300 9.95 9.79 -14.16
CA LYS A 300 10.52 10.20 -12.87
C LYS A 300 9.52 10.09 -11.72
N ASN A 301 8.22 10.05 -12.04
CA ASN A 301 7.14 9.88 -11.08
C ASN A 301 6.96 8.38 -10.81
N ARG A 302 7.69 7.85 -9.82
CA ARG A 302 7.64 6.44 -9.44
C ARG A 302 8.00 6.24 -7.98
N CYS A 303 7.56 5.12 -7.41
CA CYS A 303 8.00 4.69 -6.09
C CYS A 303 9.46 4.22 -6.14
N PRO A 304 10.19 4.32 -5.03
CA PRO A 304 11.61 3.95 -4.92
C PRO A 304 11.80 2.43 -4.85
N ILE A 305 11.26 1.73 -5.85
CA ILE A 305 11.28 0.27 -5.98
C ILE A 305 11.96 -0.10 -7.29
N VAL A 306 12.87 -1.06 -7.23
CA VAL A 306 13.58 -1.62 -8.38
C VAL A 306 13.52 -3.14 -8.31
N SER A 307 12.91 -3.75 -9.32
CA SER A 307 12.96 -5.20 -9.51
C SER A 307 13.86 -5.54 -10.66
N LEU A 308 14.71 -6.54 -10.47
CA LEU A 308 15.68 -6.99 -11.48
C LEU A 308 15.83 -8.51 -11.51
N ASN A 309 16.43 -9.00 -12.57
CA ASN A 309 17.00 -10.34 -12.69
C ASN A 309 18.43 -10.26 -13.21
N ILE A 310 19.26 -11.22 -12.79
CA ILE A 310 20.53 -11.56 -13.42
C ILE A 310 20.24 -12.76 -14.32
N ALA A 311 20.75 -12.73 -15.56
CA ALA A 311 20.41 -13.72 -16.58
C ALA A 311 20.66 -15.17 -16.10
N GLY A 312 19.65 -16.01 -16.24
CA GLY A 312 19.74 -17.44 -15.94
C GLY A 312 19.70 -17.83 -14.46
N VAL A 313 19.79 -16.86 -13.51
CA VAL A 313 19.84 -17.14 -12.07
C VAL A 313 18.46 -16.99 -11.44
N ASP A 314 18.09 -17.94 -10.56
CA ASP A 314 16.88 -17.84 -9.75
C ASP A 314 16.99 -16.67 -8.76
N SER A 315 15.88 -15.93 -8.60
CA SER A 315 15.86 -14.76 -7.73
C SER A 315 16.17 -15.06 -6.26
N SER A 316 15.86 -16.27 -5.78
CA SER A 316 16.17 -16.69 -4.41
C SER A 316 17.66 -16.85 -4.21
N GLN A 317 18.36 -17.39 -5.20
CA GLN A 317 19.82 -17.58 -5.15
C GLN A 317 20.54 -16.22 -5.14
N VAL A 318 20.13 -15.27 -5.97
CA VAL A 318 20.69 -13.91 -5.95
C VAL A 318 20.46 -13.24 -4.58
N SER A 319 19.26 -13.42 -4.00
CA SER A 319 18.96 -12.87 -2.68
C SER A 319 19.76 -13.51 -1.56
N GLU A 320 20.05 -14.81 -1.66
CA GLU A 320 20.90 -15.57 -0.73
C GLU A 320 22.33 -15.05 -0.77
N TRP A 321 22.95 -14.93 -1.95
CA TRP A 321 24.30 -14.37 -2.11
C TRP A 321 24.39 -12.93 -1.57
N LEU A 322 23.40 -12.07 -1.88
CA LEU A 322 23.35 -10.71 -1.36
C LEU A 322 23.33 -10.68 0.17
N LEU A 323 22.62 -11.61 0.80
CA LEU A 323 22.54 -11.67 2.27
C LEU A 323 23.81 -12.25 2.89
N GLU A 324 24.33 -13.36 2.37
CA GLU A 324 25.42 -14.11 2.99
C GLU A 324 26.78 -13.44 2.76
N GLU A 325 27.02 -12.88 1.57
CA GLU A 325 28.33 -12.34 1.21
C GLU A 325 28.43 -10.83 1.43
N TYR A 326 27.30 -10.11 1.28
CA TYR A 326 27.27 -8.64 1.33
C TYR A 326 26.46 -8.08 2.51
N GLU A 327 25.82 -8.91 3.31
CA GLU A 327 24.88 -8.49 4.37
C GLU A 327 23.77 -7.56 3.86
N ILE A 328 23.24 -7.79 2.65
CA ILE A 328 22.20 -7.01 2.02
C ILE A 328 20.89 -7.80 1.99
N ALA A 329 19.88 -7.32 2.71
CA ALA A 329 18.56 -7.91 2.75
C ALA A 329 17.64 -7.31 1.67
N VAL A 330 17.19 -8.16 0.75
CA VAL A 330 16.25 -7.85 -0.35
C VAL A 330 15.14 -8.88 -0.39
N ARG A 331 14.17 -8.73 -1.27
CA ARG A 331 13.09 -9.71 -1.41
C ARG A 331 13.12 -10.41 -2.76
N PRO A 332 13.25 -11.76 -2.79
CA PRO A 332 13.10 -12.54 -4.01
C PRO A 332 11.67 -12.99 -4.27
N GLY A 333 11.39 -13.55 -5.44
CA GLY A 333 10.22 -14.34 -5.78
C GLY A 333 9.11 -13.57 -6.49
N ALA A 334 7.86 -13.90 -6.18
CA ALA A 334 6.69 -13.43 -6.92
C ALA A 334 6.00 -12.19 -6.34
N HIS A 335 6.42 -11.68 -5.18
CA HIS A 335 5.97 -10.42 -4.55
C HIS A 335 4.45 -10.25 -4.42
N CYS A 336 3.67 -11.33 -4.45
CA CYS A 336 2.21 -11.30 -4.51
C CYS A 336 1.63 -10.48 -5.69
N ALA A 337 2.37 -10.37 -6.81
CA ALA A 337 1.99 -9.67 -8.03
C ALA A 337 1.95 -10.63 -9.24
N PRO A 338 1.07 -11.67 -9.23
CA PRO A 338 1.14 -12.77 -10.18
C PRO A 338 0.95 -12.35 -11.63
N LEU A 339 0.08 -11.36 -11.89
CA LEU A 339 -0.22 -10.91 -13.24
C LEU A 339 0.94 -10.12 -13.86
N MET A 340 1.68 -9.35 -13.04
CA MET A 340 2.89 -8.67 -13.49
C MET A 340 4.02 -9.66 -13.82
N HIS A 341 4.15 -10.75 -13.06
CA HIS A 341 5.07 -11.83 -13.41
C HIS A 341 4.67 -12.56 -14.70
N GLN A 342 3.36 -12.72 -14.96
CA GLN A 342 2.86 -13.21 -16.24
C GLN A 342 3.22 -12.27 -17.38
N TYR A 343 2.98 -10.98 -17.21
CA TYR A 343 3.28 -9.95 -18.20
C TYR A 343 4.76 -9.92 -18.58
N PHE A 344 5.67 -10.02 -17.61
CA PHE A 344 7.12 -10.00 -17.86
C PHE A 344 7.73 -11.37 -18.16
N GLY A 345 6.96 -12.47 -18.07
CA GLY A 345 7.45 -13.84 -18.30
C GLY A 345 8.40 -14.37 -17.21
N THR A 346 8.25 -13.88 -15.97
CA THR A 346 9.16 -14.18 -14.85
C THR A 346 8.55 -15.09 -13.78
N GLN A 347 7.47 -15.84 -14.10
CA GLN A 347 6.77 -16.70 -13.12
C GLN A 347 7.67 -17.78 -12.51
N LYS A 348 8.64 -18.30 -13.29
CA LYS A 348 9.56 -19.37 -12.84
C LYS A 348 10.77 -18.81 -12.10
N GLN A 349 11.39 -17.76 -12.65
CA GLN A 349 12.61 -17.17 -12.11
C GLN A 349 12.33 -16.27 -10.90
N GLY A 350 11.13 -15.70 -10.80
CA GLY A 350 10.85 -14.61 -9.87
C GLY A 350 11.59 -13.33 -10.27
N MET A 351 11.69 -12.41 -9.35
CA MET A 351 12.53 -11.19 -9.44
C MET A 351 13.17 -10.92 -8.09
N VAL A 352 14.31 -10.24 -8.08
CA VAL A 352 14.89 -9.64 -6.87
C VAL A 352 14.43 -8.20 -6.79
N ARG A 353 13.79 -7.81 -5.68
CA ARG A 353 13.26 -6.47 -5.48
C ARG A 353 14.04 -5.72 -4.41
N PHE A 354 14.55 -4.56 -4.78
CA PHE A 354 15.15 -3.56 -3.92
C PHE A 354 14.12 -2.46 -3.66
N SER A 355 14.00 -2.01 -2.44
CA SER A 355 13.10 -0.91 -2.07
C SER A 355 13.74 -0.06 -0.98
N PHE A 356 13.85 1.22 -1.29
CA PHE A 356 14.52 2.21 -0.46
C PHE A 356 13.55 2.87 0.51
N SER A 357 14.08 3.35 1.62
CA SER A 357 13.35 4.10 2.65
C SER A 357 14.11 5.39 2.97
N TYR A 358 13.43 6.33 3.57
CA TYR A 358 14.00 7.59 4.06
C TYR A 358 15.26 7.39 4.93
N TYR A 359 15.37 6.27 5.62
CA TYR A 359 16.50 5.96 6.51
C TYR A 359 17.69 5.31 5.81
N ASN A 360 17.57 4.90 4.56
CA ASN A 360 18.72 4.42 3.80
C ASN A 360 19.64 5.58 3.41
N THR A 361 20.88 5.21 3.07
CA THR A 361 21.95 6.14 2.67
C THR A 361 22.38 5.88 1.23
N GLU A 362 22.97 6.89 0.58
CA GLU A 362 23.56 6.74 -0.75
C GLU A 362 24.67 5.68 -0.77
N LYS A 363 25.46 5.60 0.30
CA LYS A 363 26.49 4.56 0.44
C LYS A 363 25.88 3.16 0.38
N GLU A 364 24.75 2.92 1.06
CA GLU A 364 24.05 1.62 1.01
C GLU A 364 23.53 1.30 -0.39
N ALA A 365 22.97 2.30 -1.08
CA ALA A 365 22.49 2.13 -2.46
C ALA A 365 23.64 1.79 -3.43
N LEU A 366 24.79 2.47 -3.29
CA LEU A 366 25.97 2.22 -4.12
C LEU A 366 26.63 0.87 -3.78
N THR A 367 26.69 0.50 -2.50
CA THR A 367 27.20 -0.83 -2.07
C THR A 367 26.32 -1.95 -2.66
N ALA A 368 25.00 -1.78 -2.65
CA ALA A 368 24.09 -2.77 -3.25
C ALA A 368 24.26 -2.87 -4.77
N ALA A 369 24.52 -1.76 -5.46
CA ALA A 369 24.78 -1.77 -6.91
C ALA A 369 26.10 -2.48 -7.23
N GLU A 370 27.13 -2.30 -6.42
CA GLU A 370 28.42 -2.98 -6.58
C GLU A 370 28.28 -4.49 -6.35
N ALA A 371 27.56 -4.91 -5.31
CA ALA A 371 27.28 -6.32 -5.08
C ALA A 371 26.57 -6.99 -6.28
N ILE A 372 25.59 -6.29 -6.89
CA ILE A 372 24.94 -6.80 -8.12
C ILE A 372 25.94 -6.92 -9.27
N ARG A 373 26.89 -5.99 -9.41
CA ARG A 373 27.93 -6.06 -10.44
C ARG A 373 28.81 -7.29 -10.26
N GLU A 374 29.33 -7.50 -9.05
CA GLU A 374 30.20 -8.62 -8.73
C GLU A 374 29.50 -9.97 -8.96
N ILE A 375 28.27 -10.13 -8.46
CA ILE A 375 27.47 -11.34 -8.68
C ILE A 375 27.21 -11.57 -10.19
N ALA A 376 26.92 -10.52 -10.97
CA ALA A 376 26.67 -10.65 -12.39
C ALA A 376 27.93 -11.08 -13.18
N GLU A 377 29.13 -10.60 -12.78
CA GLU A 377 30.41 -10.98 -13.36
C GLU A 377 30.77 -12.45 -13.03
N GLU A 378 30.52 -12.92 -11.81
CA GLU A 378 30.73 -14.32 -11.42
C GLU A 378 29.81 -15.30 -12.15
N VAL A 379 28.58 -14.90 -12.45
CA VAL A 379 27.62 -15.71 -13.22
C VAL A 379 28.02 -15.83 -14.70
N GLU A 380 28.74 -14.84 -15.24
CA GLU A 380 29.18 -14.82 -16.65
C GLU A 380 30.47 -15.62 -16.85
N ALA A 381 31.30 -15.83 -15.83
CA ALA A 381 32.59 -16.52 -15.86
C ALA A 381 32.41 -18.05 -15.84
#